data_d79e8f086730a35260d8a3e11e77a297
#
_entry.id   d79e8f086730a35260d8a3e11e77a297
#
_cell.length_a   1.000
_cell.length_b   1.000
_cell.length_c   1.000
_cell.angle_alpha   90.00
_cell.angle_beta   90.00
_cell.angle_gamma   90.00
#
_symmetry.space_group_name_H-M   'P 1'
#
loop_
_entity.id
_entity.type
_entity.pdbx_description
1 polymer ?
#
loop_
_entity_poly.entity_id
_entity_poly.type
_entity_poly.pdbx_seq_one_letter_code
_entity_poly.pdbx_strand_id
1 'polypeptide(L)'
;MEYSKLVRAGRNASGPRPAALVGGHGVYLEYADGTTVLDASNTGGPLGHSHPAMVEAIVESAGFPVATEGQMWGERDAAADELIDTAFAGEDDWVGGVRFGLSGSEVNDIALSLAQSLTGRDALVARERAYHGLVGLSRDVTLQPQWHGGLSMVSGGVRAPSRVAEVRTIAGPDGGIWRADGTIPFSAPNDAELAAALENSAAVIIDYTQGGRYYDAAYQERVAQAARASDSLWIADEVVTGLGRSGSWFAFQGAESRPDMVTMGKPLAGGAAPAGAVVLSKRTIEMLREAKWQNYSTFRAHPAMIHAARAHLRVVKSEGLVERAAEAGERFASALIQIAERHSSVERIAGKGMHWTIELRGPDWQDWRSDTSESQIADHVAAEARARGVQIGTSDEATSLFIAPPLIVSDDEIDRILEALDAGLAVADSLSTQEVR
;
A
#
# COMPACT_ATOMS: atom_id res chain seq x y z
N MET A 1 -28.15 15.24 -19.18
CA MET A 1 -27.22 14.38 -18.41
C MET A 1 -28.00 13.79 -17.26
N GLU A 2 -28.13 12.47 -17.23
CA GLU A 2 -28.75 11.78 -16.10
C GLU A 2 -27.72 11.77 -14.97
N TYR A 3 -28.00 12.51 -13.91
CA TYR A 3 -27.10 12.55 -12.74
C TYR A 3 -27.15 11.22 -12.01
N SER A 4 -26.01 10.55 -11.89
CA SER A 4 -25.89 9.42 -10.98
C SER A 4 -26.14 9.89 -9.55
N LYS A 5 -26.92 9.13 -8.77
CA LYS A 5 -27.08 9.39 -7.33
C LYS A 5 -25.80 9.08 -6.55
N LEU A 6 -24.87 8.32 -7.15
CA LEU A 6 -23.57 8.05 -6.56
C LEU A 6 -22.67 9.28 -6.73
N VAL A 7 -22.19 9.82 -5.62
CA VAL A 7 -21.18 10.89 -5.61
C VAL A 7 -19.83 10.25 -5.90
N ARG A 8 -19.18 10.70 -6.96
CA ARG A 8 -17.82 10.31 -7.29
C ARG A 8 -16.83 11.24 -6.60
N ALA A 9 -15.72 10.70 -6.17
CA ALA A 9 -14.59 11.43 -5.62
C ALA A 9 -13.33 11.14 -6.42
N GLY A 10 -12.30 11.97 -6.23
CA GLY A 10 -11.02 11.85 -6.92
C GLY A 10 -11.02 12.44 -8.33
N ARG A 11 -9.91 12.26 -9.03
CA ARG A 11 -9.63 12.85 -10.35
C ARG A 11 -10.65 12.44 -11.43
N ASN A 12 -11.19 11.24 -11.35
CA ASN A 12 -12.17 10.71 -12.31
C ASN A 12 -13.61 11.17 -12.06
N ALA A 13 -13.82 12.12 -11.14
CA ALA A 13 -15.17 12.60 -10.82
C ALA A 13 -15.90 13.28 -12.00
N SER A 14 -15.15 13.91 -12.91
CA SER A 14 -15.67 14.70 -14.04
C SER A 14 -15.51 14.06 -15.43
N GLY A 15 -14.75 12.94 -15.55
CA GLY A 15 -14.47 12.29 -16.82
C GLY A 15 -15.64 11.46 -17.41
N PRO A 16 -15.52 10.97 -18.66
CA PRO A 16 -16.47 10.03 -19.23
C PRO A 16 -16.57 8.78 -18.36
N ARG A 17 -17.74 8.16 -18.30
CA ARG A 17 -17.91 6.91 -17.56
C ARG A 17 -17.18 5.79 -18.30
N PRO A 18 -16.24 5.10 -17.65
CA PRO A 18 -15.67 3.88 -18.23
C PRO A 18 -16.75 2.81 -18.37
N ALA A 19 -16.51 1.81 -19.21
CA ALA A 19 -17.38 0.63 -19.27
C ALA A 19 -17.54 0.02 -17.88
N ALA A 20 -18.73 -0.47 -17.55
CA ALA A 20 -18.99 -1.05 -16.24
C ALA A 20 -18.26 -2.38 -16.09
N LEU A 21 -17.61 -2.58 -14.95
CA LEU A 21 -17.09 -3.88 -14.55
C LEU A 21 -18.27 -4.83 -14.30
N VAL A 22 -18.26 -6.00 -14.93
CA VAL A 22 -19.33 -7.00 -14.82
C VAL A 22 -18.87 -8.33 -14.25
N GLY A 23 -17.56 -8.59 -14.21
CA GLY A 23 -16.98 -9.82 -13.69
C GLY A 23 -15.47 -9.76 -13.60
N GLY A 24 -14.88 -10.89 -13.23
CA GLY A 24 -13.44 -11.11 -13.23
C GLY A 24 -13.10 -12.51 -12.74
N HIS A 25 -12.00 -13.06 -13.22
CA HIS A 25 -11.48 -14.36 -12.80
C HIS A 25 -9.96 -14.40 -12.92
N GLY A 26 -9.30 -15.09 -12.01
CA GLY A 26 -7.85 -15.11 -11.97
C GLY A 26 -7.29 -13.69 -11.93
N VAL A 27 -6.45 -13.33 -12.88
CA VAL A 27 -5.88 -11.98 -12.99
C VAL A 27 -6.65 -11.07 -13.97
N TYR A 28 -7.82 -11.46 -14.45
CA TYR A 28 -8.56 -10.76 -15.49
C TYR A 28 -9.82 -10.09 -14.97
N LEU A 29 -10.05 -8.86 -15.44
CA LEU A 29 -11.28 -8.07 -15.26
C LEU A 29 -12.12 -8.10 -16.53
N GLU A 30 -13.44 -8.21 -16.38
CA GLU A 30 -14.41 -8.30 -17.49
C GLU A 30 -15.34 -7.07 -17.46
N TYR A 31 -15.53 -6.44 -18.60
CA TYR A 31 -16.31 -5.21 -18.75
C TYR A 31 -17.57 -5.41 -19.62
N ALA A 32 -18.57 -4.58 -19.41
CA ALA A 32 -19.87 -4.64 -20.08
C ALA A 32 -19.81 -4.41 -21.61
N ASP A 33 -18.73 -3.85 -22.11
CA ASP A 33 -18.48 -3.68 -23.54
C ASP A 33 -17.82 -4.91 -24.20
N GLY A 34 -17.62 -5.99 -23.41
CA GLY A 34 -17.00 -7.24 -23.86
C GLY A 34 -15.48 -7.24 -23.76
N THR A 35 -14.86 -6.15 -23.28
CA THR A 35 -13.41 -6.14 -23.08
C THR A 35 -13.00 -6.95 -21.86
N THR A 36 -11.87 -7.65 -21.97
CA THR A 36 -11.20 -8.35 -20.87
C THR A 36 -9.79 -7.77 -20.73
N VAL A 37 -9.39 -7.45 -19.49
CA VAL A 37 -8.14 -6.77 -19.20
C VAL A 37 -7.40 -7.49 -18.08
N LEU A 38 -6.11 -7.73 -18.28
CA LEU A 38 -5.21 -8.23 -17.24
C LEU A 38 -4.99 -7.13 -16.21
N ASP A 39 -5.32 -7.41 -14.94
CA ASP A 39 -5.18 -6.46 -13.84
C ASP A 39 -3.77 -6.49 -13.25
N ALA A 40 -2.94 -5.55 -13.66
CA ALA A 40 -1.59 -5.36 -13.11
C ALA A 40 -1.53 -4.22 -12.10
N SER A 41 -2.67 -3.81 -11.49
CA SER A 41 -2.74 -2.70 -10.55
C SER A 41 -3.49 -3.02 -9.24
N ASN A 42 -3.60 -4.29 -8.90
CA ASN A 42 -4.42 -4.77 -7.79
C ASN A 42 -3.59 -5.02 -6.51
N THR A 43 -3.47 -4.02 -5.68
CA THR A 43 -2.81 -4.17 -4.36
C THR A 43 -3.69 -4.85 -3.31
N GLY A 44 -5.00 -4.97 -3.55
CA GLY A 44 -5.98 -5.48 -2.57
C GLY A 44 -6.42 -6.92 -2.77
N GLY A 45 -6.20 -7.48 -3.98
CA GLY A 45 -6.63 -8.83 -4.34
C GLY A 45 -5.44 -9.75 -4.68
N PRO A 46 -4.65 -10.19 -3.70
CA PRO A 46 -3.44 -11.00 -3.95
C PRO A 46 -3.73 -12.33 -4.63
N LEU A 47 -4.92 -12.90 -4.45
CA LEU A 47 -5.37 -14.13 -5.11
C LEU A 47 -6.16 -13.86 -6.41
N GLY A 48 -6.15 -12.61 -6.91
CA GLY A 48 -6.92 -12.23 -8.09
C GLY A 48 -8.43 -12.18 -7.84
N HIS A 49 -9.19 -12.36 -8.92
CA HIS A 49 -10.63 -12.21 -8.94
C HIS A 49 -11.32 -13.57 -8.83
N SER A 50 -12.38 -13.63 -8.03
CA SER A 50 -13.26 -14.82 -7.88
C SER A 50 -12.50 -16.11 -7.52
N HIS A 51 -11.43 -16.02 -6.72
CA HIS A 51 -10.68 -17.20 -6.29
C HIS A 51 -11.60 -18.16 -5.53
N PRO A 52 -11.66 -19.47 -5.87
CA PRO A 52 -12.63 -20.41 -5.29
C PRO A 52 -12.62 -20.46 -3.76
N ALA A 53 -11.45 -20.50 -3.12
CA ALA A 53 -11.35 -20.52 -1.66
C ALA A 53 -11.89 -19.22 -1.02
N MET A 54 -11.77 -18.08 -1.69
CA MET A 54 -12.31 -16.82 -1.19
C MET A 54 -13.83 -16.77 -1.33
N VAL A 55 -14.37 -17.28 -2.44
CA VAL A 55 -15.82 -17.41 -2.63
C VAL A 55 -16.43 -18.34 -1.58
N GLU A 56 -15.82 -19.51 -1.35
CA GLU A 56 -16.25 -20.48 -0.33
C GLU A 56 -16.26 -19.85 1.07
N ALA A 57 -15.18 -19.16 1.45
CA ALA A 57 -15.08 -18.49 2.76
C ALA A 57 -16.18 -17.45 2.99
N ILE A 58 -16.57 -16.70 1.96
CA ILE A 58 -17.67 -15.73 2.05
C ILE A 58 -19.02 -16.46 2.17
N VAL A 59 -19.24 -17.52 1.41
CA VAL A 59 -20.47 -18.34 1.50
C VAL A 59 -20.61 -18.96 2.90
N GLU A 60 -19.54 -19.53 3.44
CA GLU A 60 -19.52 -20.06 4.81
C GLU A 60 -19.84 -18.98 5.84
N SER A 61 -19.21 -17.81 5.70
CA SER A 61 -19.42 -16.68 6.62
C SER A 61 -20.87 -16.19 6.62
N ALA A 62 -21.57 -16.28 5.49
CA ALA A 62 -22.98 -15.87 5.38
C ALA A 62 -23.94 -16.78 6.19
N GLY A 63 -23.54 -18.02 6.47
CA GLY A 63 -24.25 -18.95 7.36
C GLY A 63 -23.97 -18.74 8.85
N PHE A 64 -22.99 -17.89 9.19
CA PHE A 64 -22.61 -17.61 10.57
C PHE A 64 -23.51 -16.52 11.18
N PRO A 65 -23.81 -16.56 12.49
CA PRO A 65 -24.57 -15.48 13.14
C PRO A 65 -23.87 -14.13 12.99
N VAL A 66 -24.64 -13.05 12.92
CA VAL A 66 -24.09 -11.70 13.00
C VAL A 66 -23.39 -11.55 14.34
N ALA A 67 -22.06 -11.44 14.29
CA ALA A 67 -21.22 -11.27 15.47
C ALA A 67 -20.68 -9.84 15.52
N THR A 68 -20.73 -9.26 16.72
CA THR A 68 -20.09 -7.98 17.02
C THR A 68 -18.77 -8.21 17.74
N GLU A 69 -17.93 -7.18 17.81
CA GLU A 69 -16.64 -7.25 18.46
C GLU A 69 -16.73 -7.70 19.93
N GLY A 70 -17.81 -7.37 20.64
CA GLY A 70 -18.01 -7.75 22.03
C GLY A 70 -18.35 -9.24 22.26
N GLN A 71 -18.63 -9.98 21.18
CA GLN A 71 -18.95 -11.40 21.24
C GLN A 71 -17.70 -12.24 21.02
N MET A 72 -17.45 -13.18 21.94
CA MET A 72 -16.34 -14.13 21.82
C MET A 72 -16.76 -15.29 20.94
N TRP A 73 -15.91 -15.70 19.98
CA TRP A 73 -16.10 -16.87 19.15
C TRP A 73 -14.75 -17.39 18.61
N GLY A 74 -14.61 -18.74 18.63
CA GLY A 74 -13.31 -19.39 18.51
C GLY A 74 -12.58 -19.14 17.19
N GLU A 75 -13.30 -18.93 16.08
CA GLU A 75 -12.65 -18.69 14.78
C GLU A 75 -11.95 -17.33 14.70
N ARG A 76 -12.40 -16.33 15.46
CA ARG A 76 -11.70 -15.05 15.56
C ARG A 76 -10.36 -15.21 16.25
N ASP A 77 -10.34 -15.98 17.34
CA ASP A 77 -9.09 -16.26 18.07
C ASP A 77 -8.16 -17.11 17.19
N ALA A 78 -8.71 -18.14 16.53
CA ALA A 78 -7.97 -18.96 15.58
C ALA A 78 -7.43 -18.16 14.37
N ALA A 79 -8.12 -17.09 13.94
CA ALA A 79 -7.60 -16.21 12.89
C ALA A 79 -6.38 -15.40 13.34
N ALA A 80 -6.36 -14.97 14.61
CA ALA A 80 -5.20 -14.30 15.18
C ALA A 80 -4.01 -15.27 15.32
N ASP A 81 -4.27 -16.49 15.82
CA ASP A 81 -3.26 -17.55 15.94
C ASP A 81 -2.70 -17.91 14.54
N GLU A 82 -3.57 -18.18 13.56
CA GLU A 82 -3.13 -18.50 12.18
C GLU A 82 -2.32 -17.38 11.53
N LEU A 83 -2.67 -16.12 11.79
CA LEU A 83 -1.89 -14.98 11.29
C LEU A 83 -0.49 -14.97 11.90
N ILE A 84 -0.39 -15.14 13.22
CA ILE A 84 0.90 -15.17 13.92
C ILE A 84 1.72 -16.38 13.48
N ASP A 85 1.17 -17.58 13.55
CA ASP A 85 1.86 -18.83 13.25
C ASP A 85 2.30 -18.93 11.78
N THR A 86 1.65 -18.19 10.89
CA THR A 86 1.94 -18.24 9.45
C THR A 86 2.84 -17.08 9.02
N ALA A 87 2.40 -15.84 9.22
CA ALA A 87 3.07 -14.68 8.66
C ALA A 87 4.15 -14.09 9.57
N PHE A 88 4.11 -14.44 10.85
CA PHE A 88 5.11 -14.06 11.85
C PHE A 88 5.87 -15.27 12.40
N ALA A 89 5.90 -16.37 11.67
CA ALA A 89 6.69 -17.55 12.05
C ALA A 89 8.15 -17.15 12.29
N GLY A 90 8.70 -17.54 13.45
CA GLY A 90 10.04 -17.17 13.89
C GLY A 90 10.16 -15.79 14.55
N GLU A 91 9.08 -15.08 14.73
CA GLU A 91 9.01 -13.79 15.45
C GLU A 91 8.44 -13.95 16.88
N ASP A 92 8.48 -15.17 17.42
CA ASP A 92 7.88 -15.50 18.74
C ASP A 92 8.41 -14.62 19.88
N ASP A 93 9.66 -14.18 19.80
CA ASP A 93 10.25 -13.30 20.81
C ASP A 93 9.71 -11.87 20.76
N TRP A 94 9.13 -11.47 19.62
CA TRP A 94 8.66 -10.12 19.38
C TRP A 94 7.14 -9.99 19.43
N VAL A 95 6.36 -10.90 18.80
CA VAL A 95 4.90 -10.79 18.67
C VAL A 95 4.22 -10.89 20.04
N GLY A 96 3.33 -9.92 20.30
CA GLY A 96 2.53 -9.85 21.53
C GLY A 96 1.05 -10.16 21.33
N GLY A 97 0.44 -9.69 20.24
CA GLY A 97 -0.97 -9.94 19.98
C GLY A 97 -1.53 -9.18 18.77
N VAL A 98 -2.76 -9.52 18.39
CA VAL A 98 -3.44 -8.97 17.21
C VAL A 98 -4.70 -8.20 17.61
N ARG A 99 -4.90 -7.05 16.98
CA ARG A 99 -6.14 -6.28 17.01
C ARG A 99 -6.69 -6.14 15.59
N PHE A 100 -7.85 -6.71 15.31
CA PHE A 100 -8.50 -6.58 14.01
C PHE A 100 -9.15 -5.20 13.83
N GLY A 101 -9.32 -4.78 12.58
CA GLY A 101 -9.99 -3.58 12.11
C GLY A 101 -10.61 -3.82 10.73
N LEU A 102 -11.20 -2.78 10.13
CA LEU A 102 -11.95 -2.90 8.88
C LEU A 102 -11.24 -2.33 7.66
N SER A 103 -10.16 -1.60 7.85
CA SER A 103 -9.39 -0.99 6.75
C SER A 103 -8.00 -0.56 7.19
N GLY A 104 -7.08 -0.35 6.22
CA GLY A 104 -5.76 0.22 6.49
C GLY A 104 -5.85 1.59 7.18
N SER A 105 -6.74 2.47 6.73
CA SER A 105 -6.93 3.79 7.38
C SER A 105 -7.34 3.69 8.84
N GLU A 106 -8.24 2.76 9.16
CA GLU A 106 -8.69 2.55 10.55
C GLU A 106 -7.57 1.98 11.42
N VAL A 107 -6.85 0.96 10.94
CA VAL A 107 -5.80 0.34 11.75
C VAL A 107 -4.59 1.25 11.94
N ASN A 108 -4.27 2.10 10.98
CA ASN A 108 -3.28 3.15 11.16
C ASN A 108 -3.73 4.19 12.20
N ASP A 109 -5.00 4.60 12.17
CA ASP A 109 -5.56 5.50 13.21
C ASP A 109 -5.54 4.85 14.60
N ILE A 110 -5.88 3.56 14.70
CA ILE A 110 -5.79 2.77 15.93
C ILE A 110 -4.35 2.75 16.46
N ALA A 111 -3.37 2.44 15.62
CA ALA A 111 -1.98 2.35 16.03
C ALA A 111 -1.43 3.72 16.49
N LEU A 112 -1.72 4.79 15.74
CA LEU A 112 -1.31 6.15 16.07
C LEU A 112 -1.94 6.66 17.37
N SER A 113 -3.26 6.46 17.55
CA SER A 113 -3.97 6.86 18.76
C SER A 113 -3.51 6.07 19.98
N LEU A 114 -3.20 4.77 19.79
CA LEU A 114 -2.61 3.96 20.85
C LEU A 114 -1.22 4.47 21.24
N ALA A 115 -0.38 4.81 20.27
CA ALA A 115 0.94 5.36 20.52
C ALA A 115 0.89 6.67 21.32
N GLN A 116 0.00 7.61 20.95
CA GLN A 116 -0.23 8.83 21.74
C GLN A 116 -0.67 8.51 23.18
N SER A 117 -1.60 7.56 23.33
CA SER A 117 -2.12 7.18 24.65
C SER A 117 -1.06 6.51 25.53
N LEU A 118 -0.21 5.66 24.97
CA LEU A 118 0.84 4.96 25.71
C LEU A 118 2.00 5.87 26.10
N THR A 119 2.36 6.82 25.25
CA THR A 119 3.49 7.72 25.50
C THR A 119 3.09 9.01 26.22
N GLY A 120 1.82 9.38 26.18
CA GLY A 120 1.33 10.68 26.67
C GLY A 120 1.83 11.86 25.83
N ARG A 121 2.24 11.63 24.58
CA ARG A 121 2.78 12.65 23.67
C ARG A 121 1.86 12.82 22.45
N ASP A 122 1.81 14.03 21.88
CA ASP A 122 0.88 14.37 20.80
C ASP A 122 1.53 14.33 19.40
N ALA A 123 2.83 14.65 19.30
CA ALA A 123 3.51 14.76 18.01
C ALA A 123 3.68 13.40 17.33
N LEU A 124 3.39 13.36 16.02
CA LEU A 124 3.57 12.21 15.15
C LEU A 124 4.61 12.52 14.08
N VAL A 125 5.35 11.50 13.65
CA VAL A 125 6.37 11.64 12.61
C VAL A 125 5.99 10.73 11.44
N ALA A 126 6.05 11.26 10.21
CA ALA A 126 5.88 10.50 8.98
C ALA A 126 6.94 10.92 7.96
N ARG A 127 7.26 10.04 7.02
CA ARG A 127 8.14 10.43 5.92
C ARG A 127 7.41 11.30 4.89
N GLU A 128 8.15 12.10 4.15
CA GLU A 128 7.61 12.84 3.00
C GLU A 128 6.91 11.91 2.01
N ARG A 129 5.86 12.38 1.35
CA ARG A 129 5.07 11.64 0.36
C ARG A 129 4.45 10.32 0.89
N ALA A 130 4.27 10.19 2.21
CA ALA A 130 3.62 9.04 2.81
C ALA A 130 2.11 9.05 2.57
N TYR A 131 1.52 7.86 2.49
CA TYR A 131 0.07 7.67 2.50
C TYR A 131 -0.30 6.60 3.51
N HIS A 132 -1.09 6.98 4.52
CA HIS A 132 -1.51 6.10 5.60
C HIS A 132 -3.04 5.99 5.75
N GLY A 133 -3.78 6.67 4.89
CA GLY A 133 -5.25 6.69 4.92
C GLY A 133 -5.83 8.09 5.03
N LEU A 134 -7.16 8.18 5.10
CA LEU A 134 -7.89 9.46 5.08
C LEU A 134 -8.89 9.61 6.24
N VAL A 135 -8.67 8.94 7.37
CA VAL A 135 -9.50 9.07 8.58
C VAL A 135 -8.64 9.44 9.78
N GLY A 136 -9.13 10.32 10.66
CA GLY A 136 -8.49 10.68 11.91
C GLY A 136 -6.99 11.01 11.78
N LEU A 137 -6.17 10.41 12.63
CA LEU A 137 -4.72 10.61 12.66
C LEU A 137 -4.03 10.02 11.42
N SER A 138 -4.58 8.97 10.81
CA SER A 138 -4.01 8.40 9.58
C SER A 138 -4.05 9.40 8.41
N ARG A 139 -5.08 10.27 8.37
CA ARG A 139 -5.13 11.39 7.42
C ARG A 139 -4.07 12.45 7.73
N ASP A 140 -3.86 12.75 9.01
CA ASP A 140 -2.92 13.80 9.40
C ASP A 140 -1.48 13.45 9.00
N VAL A 141 -1.10 12.17 9.07
CA VAL A 141 0.21 11.67 8.65
C VAL A 141 0.28 11.30 7.16
N THR A 142 -0.82 11.43 6.40
CA THR A 142 -0.80 11.33 4.95
C THR A 142 -0.26 12.63 4.36
N LEU A 143 0.93 12.54 3.74
CA LEU A 143 1.68 13.70 3.24
C LEU A 143 1.74 13.78 1.71
N GLN A 144 1.08 12.87 1.01
CA GLN A 144 0.86 12.96 -0.43
C GLN A 144 -0.08 14.11 -0.76
N PRO A 145 0.32 15.11 -1.56
CA PRO A 145 -0.47 16.32 -1.81
C PRO A 145 -1.84 16.06 -2.42
N GLN A 146 -1.99 15.04 -3.28
CA GLN A 146 -3.26 14.70 -3.92
C GLN A 146 -4.26 13.99 -2.98
N TRP A 147 -3.79 13.41 -1.86
CA TRP A 147 -4.60 12.63 -0.92
C TRP A 147 -4.84 13.39 0.39
N HIS A 148 -5.37 14.61 0.29
CA HIS A 148 -5.57 15.49 1.46
C HIS A 148 -6.94 15.31 2.17
N GLY A 149 -7.83 14.46 1.65
CA GLY A 149 -9.16 14.22 2.23
C GLY A 149 -10.13 15.41 2.16
N GLY A 150 -9.84 16.43 1.35
CA GLY A 150 -10.61 17.64 1.19
C GLY A 150 -11.01 17.90 -0.26
N LEU A 151 -11.08 19.16 -0.64
CA LEU A 151 -11.54 19.61 -1.96
C LEU A 151 -10.37 20.25 -2.74
N SER A 152 -10.16 19.79 -3.96
CA SER A 152 -9.42 20.55 -4.99
C SER A 152 -10.43 21.45 -5.70
N MET A 153 -10.17 22.75 -5.70
CA MET A 153 -11.14 23.73 -6.24
C MET A 153 -10.92 23.95 -7.74
N VAL A 154 -12.01 24.01 -8.51
CA VAL A 154 -11.97 24.31 -9.95
C VAL A 154 -11.30 25.65 -10.24
N SER A 155 -11.42 26.61 -9.31
CA SER A 155 -10.74 27.92 -9.37
C SER A 155 -9.26 27.89 -8.97
N GLY A 156 -8.70 26.70 -8.73
CA GLY A 156 -7.38 26.50 -8.17
C GLY A 156 -7.33 26.49 -6.64
N GLY A 157 -6.32 25.84 -6.10
CA GLY A 157 -6.10 25.68 -4.67
C GLY A 157 -6.84 24.51 -4.04
N VAL A 158 -6.48 24.21 -2.79
CA VAL A 158 -6.96 23.08 -2.00
C VAL A 158 -7.63 23.58 -0.72
N ARG A 159 -8.76 22.99 -0.36
CA ARG A 159 -9.43 23.15 0.93
C ARG A 159 -9.37 21.81 1.69
N ALA A 160 -8.28 21.57 2.36
CA ALA A 160 -8.11 20.40 3.20
C ALA A 160 -8.69 20.64 4.62
N PRO A 161 -9.20 19.59 5.29
CA PRO A 161 -9.51 19.67 6.71
C PRO A 161 -8.26 19.99 7.54
N SER A 162 -8.45 20.69 8.66
CA SER A 162 -7.35 20.92 9.60
C SER A 162 -6.85 19.60 10.18
N ARG A 163 -5.54 19.52 10.43
CA ARG A 163 -4.94 18.43 11.20
C ARG A 163 -5.30 18.57 12.67
N VAL A 164 -5.43 17.42 13.35
CA VAL A 164 -5.70 17.37 14.80
C VAL A 164 -4.43 17.07 15.59
N ALA A 165 -3.41 16.48 14.97
CA ALA A 165 -2.10 16.22 15.56
C ALA A 165 -1.02 17.16 15.01
N GLU A 166 0.03 17.40 15.81
CA GLU A 166 1.30 17.93 15.31
C GLU A 166 1.97 16.84 14.47
N VAL A 167 2.28 17.12 13.21
CA VAL A 167 2.96 16.18 12.34
C VAL A 167 4.29 16.76 11.89
N ARG A 168 5.36 16.02 12.16
CA ARG A 168 6.71 16.32 11.71
C ARG A 168 7.10 15.40 10.57
N THR A 169 7.90 15.89 9.66
CA THR A 169 8.27 15.18 8.43
C THR A 169 9.75 14.82 8.46
N ILE A 170 10.06 13.60 8.07
CA ILE A 170 11.43 13.16 7.79
C ILE A 170 11.59 12.90 6.30
N ALA A 171 12.80 13.02 5.77
CA ALA A 171 13.08 12.67 4.38
C ALA A 171 12.79 11.18 4.13
N GLY A 172 12.16 10.89 3.00
CA GLY A 172 11.96 9.52 2.52
C GLY A 172 13.25 8.94 1.94
N PRO A 173 13.35 7.62 1.75
CA PRO A 173 14.44 7.02 1.01
C PRO A 173 14.35 7.47 -0.46
N ASP A 174 15.49 7.76 -1.06
CA ASP A 174 15.61 8.03 -2.50
C ASP A 174 16.19 6.80 -3.22
N GLY A 175 15.76 5.63 -2.75
CA GLY A 175 16.19 4.35 -3.29
C GLY A 175 15.55 4.03 -4.62
N GLY A 176 16.13 3.05 -5.30
CA GLY A 176 15.64 2.46 -6.55
C GLY A 176 16.64 1.43 -7.01
N ILE A 177 16.26 0.64 -8.01
CA ILE A 177 17.17 -0.33 -8.61
C ILE A 177 17.86 0.20 -9.87
N TRP A 178 17.33 1.29 -10.43
CA TRP A 178 17.85 1.93 -11.64
C TRP A 178 17.46 3.41 -11.70
N ARG A 179 18.38 4.24 -12.26
CA ARG A 179 18.14 5.65 -12.59
C ARG A 179 18.82 6.02 -13.90
N ALA A 180 18.23 6.97 -14.63
CA ALA A 180 18.70 7.44 -15.91
C ALA A 180 20.07 8.14 -15.86
N ASP A 181 20.43 8.75 -14.74
CA ASP A 181 21.73 9.39 -14.52
C ASP A 181 22.83 8.43 -14.03
N GLY A 182 22.50 7.14 -13.92
CA GLY A 182 23.40 6.09 -13.44
C GLY A 182 23.68 6.12 -11.95
N THR A 183 23.03 7.01 -11.20
CA THR A 183 23.16 7.05 -9.74
C THR A 183 22.06 6.19 -9.12
N ILE A 184 22.33 5.58 -7.98
CA ILE A 184 21.33 5.01 -7.09
C ILE A 184 21.56 5.69 -5.73
N PRO A 185 21.18 6.96 -5.59
CA PRO A 185 21.41 7.65 -4.34
C PRO A 185 20.52 7.04 -3.26
N PHE A 186 21.15 6.65 -2.18
CA PHE A 186 20.47 6.36 -0.95
C PHE A 186 20.43 7.65 -0.13
N SER A 187 19.29 8.31 -0.07
CA SER A 187 19.08 9.40 0.86
C SER A 187 18.28 8.88 2.05
N ALA A 188 18.93 8.82 3.18
CA ALA A 188 18.24 8.70 4.46
C ALA A 188 18.35 10.05 5.16
N PRO A 189 17.37 10.41 6.02
CA PRO A 189 17.51 11.57 6.87
C PRO A 189 18.78 11.42 7.69
N ASN A 190 19.50 12.52 7.90
CA ASN A 190 20.68 12.48 8.76
C ASN A 190 20.27 12.31 10.22
N ASP A 191 21.22 11.89 11.07
CA ASP A 191 20.90 11.55 12.46
C ASP A 191 20.40 12.77 13.27
N ALA A 192 20.84 13.98 12.94
CA ALA A 192 20.37 15.21 13.61
C ALA A 192 18.91 15.53 13.20
N GLU A 193 18.55 15.34 11.93
CA GLU A 193 17.18 15.52 11.45
C GLU A 193 16.23 14.47 12.06
N LEU A 194 16.63 13.20 12.12
CA LEU A 194 15.88 12.16 12.78
C LEU A 194 15.69 12.46 14.28
N ALA A 195 16.75 12.84 14.98
CA ALA A 195 16.69 13.16 16.40
C ALA A 195 15.74 14.34 16.65
N ALA A 196 15.84 15.41 15.86
CA ALA A 196 14.97 16.59 15.97
C ALA A 196 13.49 16.27 15.68
N ALA A 197 13.22 15.46 14.65
CA ALA A 197 11.85 15.08 14.31
C ALA A 197 11.22 14.18 15.37
N LEU A 198 12.00 13.29 15.99
CA LEU A 198 11.55 12.31 16.97
C LEU A 198 11.57 12.82 18.42
N GLU A 199 12.18 13.98 18.67
CA GLU A 199 12.20 14.56 20.02
C GLU A 199 10.79 14.72 20.57
N ASN A 200 10.50 14.06 21.70
CA ASN A 200 9.20 14.09 22.36
C ASN A 200 8.00 13.73 21.43
N SER A 201 8.21 12.90 20.41
CA SER A 201 7.12 12.38 19.57
C SER A 201 6.51 11.12 20.17
N ALA A 202 5.22 10.87 19.86
CA ALA A 202 4.53 9.64 20.24
C ALA A 202 4.97 8.46 19.36
N ALA A 203 5.05 8.68 18.07
CA ALA A 203 5.41 7.63 17.13
C ALA A 203 5.99 8.20 15.83
N VAL A 204 6.74 7.35 15.14
CA VAL A 204 7.01 7.44 13.71
C VAL A 204 6.27 6.31 12.99
N ILE A 205 5.57 6.67 11.90
CA ILE A 205 4.92 5.71 11.01
C ILE A 205 5.57 5.78 9.64
N ILE A 206 5.90 4.64 9.08
CA ILE A 206 6.51 4.54 7.75
C ILE A 206 5.83 3.45 6.92
N ASP A 207 5.48 3.79 5.68
CA ASP A 207 5.08 2.87 4.63
C ASP A 207 6.26 2.54 3.70
N TYR A 208 6.15 1.49 2.90
CA TYR A 208 7.27 0.92 2.15
C TYR A 208 7.24 1.19 0.64
N THR A 209 6.19 1.81 0.10
CA THR A 209 6.02 1.91 -1.35
C THR A 209 5.55 3.26 -1.88
N GLN A 210 4.92 4.07 -1.07
CA GLN A 210 4.20 5.23 -1.56
C GLN A 210 5.13 6.30 -2.15
N GLY A 211 4.67 6.94 -3.22
CA GLY A 211 5.43 7.94 -3.93
C GLY A 211 6.69 7.38 -4.60
N GLY A 212 6.68 6.11 -5.02
CA GLY A 212 7.86 5.46 -5.60
C GLY A 212 9.04 5.34 -4.63
N ARG A 213 8.82 5.54 -3.35
CA ARG A 213 9.85 5.56 -2.31
C ARG A 213 9.97 4.19 -1.66
N TYR A 214 10.55 3.26 -2.37
CA TYR A 214 10.89 1.96 -1.81
C TYR A 214 12.12 2.08 -0.93
N TYR A 215 12.07 1.65 0.33
CA TYR A 215 13.21 1.70 1.20
C TYR A 215 13.79 0.33 1.54
N ASP A 216 15.06 0.35 1.86
CA ASP A 216 15.86 -0.79 2.20
C ASP A 216 16.01 -0.96 3.72
N ALA A 217 16.69 -2.04 4.11
CA ALA A 217 16.98 -2.35 5.50
C ALA A 217 17.77 -1.24 6.22
N ALA A 218 18.68 -0.56 5.53
CA ALA A 218 19.52 0.47 6.18
C ALA A 218 18.72 1.71 6.56
N TYR A 219 17.78 2.16 5.71
CA TYR A 219 16.86 3.24 6.05
C TYR A 219 16.01 2.87 7.27
N GLN A 220 15.42 1.66 7.24
CA GLN A 220 14.59 1.16 8.33
C GLN A 220 15.38 1.12 9.66
N GLU A 221 16.61 0.58 9.65
CA GLU A 221 17.45 0.50 10.84
C GLU A 221 17.74 1.88 11.45
N ARG A 222 18.04 2.89 10.61
CA ARG A 222 18.29 4.25 11.10
C ARG A 222 17.06 4.85 11.76
N VAL A 223 15.87 4.72 11.13
CA VAL A 223 14.62 5.22 11.72
C VAL A 223 14.29 4.48 13.01
N ALA A 224 14.42 3.15 13.03
CA ALA A 224 14.17 2.33 14.20
C ALA A 224 15.09 2.66 15.39
N GLN A 225 16.39 2.85 15.13
CA GLN A 225 17.37 3.24 16.14
C GLN A 225 17.08 4.63 16.71
N ALA A 226 16.76 5.59 15.85
CA ALA A 226 16.40 6.94 16.28
C ALA A 226 15.09 6.98 17.08
N ALA A 227 14.07 6.22 16.67
CA ALA A 227 12.82 6.09 17.40
C ALA A 227 13.06 5.51 18.81
N ARG A 228 13.87 4.45 18.89
CA ARG A 228 14.24 3.84 20.18
C ARG A 228 15.01 4.79 21.08
N ALA A 229 15.96 5.57 20.53
CA ALA A 229 16.73 6.56 21.27
C ALA A 229 15.88 7.71 21.82
N SER A 230 14.74 8.01 21.19
CA SER A 230 13.80 9.05 21.58
C SER A 230 12.60 8.53 22.39
N ASP A 231 12.55 7.24 22.72
CA ASP A 231 11.38 6.57 23.30
C ASP A 231 10.09 6.79 22.49
N SER A 232 10.20 7.01 21.20
CA SER A 232 9.08 7.05 20.25
C SER A 232 8.74 5.64 19.81
N LEU A 233 7.46 5.34 19.59
CA LEU A 233 7.05 4.06 19.05
C LEU A 233 7.22 4.06 17.52
N TRP A 234 7.71 2.94 16.97
CA TRP A 234 7.79 2.77 15.52
C TRP A 234 6.65 1.89 15.02
N ILE A 235 5.88 2.42 14.06
CA ILE A 235 4.77 1.74 13.38
C ILE A 235 5.20 1.44 11.95
N ALA A 236 5.19 0.16 11.57
CA ALA A 236 5.39 -0.28 10.19
C ALA A 236 4.02 -0.40 9.48
N ASP A 237 3.77 0.45 8.51
CA ASP A 237 2.58 0.38 7.68
C ASP A 237 2.81 -0.58 6.51
N GLU A 238 2.30 -1.79 6.67
CA GLU A 238 2.36 -2.89 5.70
C GLU A 238 1.04 -3.09 4.95
N VAL A 239 0.20 -2.06 4.91
CA VAL A 239 -1.12 -2.12 4.26
C VAL A 239 -1.00 -2.46 2.77
N VAL A 240 0.09 -2.10 2.10
CA VAL A 240 0.36 -2.44 0.69
C VAL A 240 1.32 -3.61 0.55
N THR A 241 2.39 -3.62 1.33
CA THR A 241 3.53 -4.53 1.18
C THR A 241 3.40 -5.85 1.89
N GLY A 242 2.54 -5.92 2.90
CA GLY A 242 2.35 -7.10 3.70
C GLY A 242 1.72 -8.29 2.97
N LEU A 243 1.81 -9.45 3.60
CA LEU A 243 1.21 -10.71 3.20
C LEU A 243 1.68 -11.22 1.84
N GLY A 244 2.99 -11.13 1.60
CA GLY A 244 3.66 -11.75 0.46
C GLY A 244 4.01 -10.80 -0.70
N ARG A 245 3.43 -9.60 -0.76
CA ARG A 245 3.62 -8.66 -1.88
C ARG A 245 5.07 -8.34 -2.20
N SER A 246 5.91 -8.20 -1.18
CA SER A 246 7.34 -7.85 -1.30
C SER A 246 8.27 -9.05 -1.50
N GLY A 247 7.75 -10.27 -1.64
CA GLY A 247 8.56 -11.51 -1.66
C GLY A 247 9.00 -11.97 -0.27
N SER A 248 8.43 -11.38 0.78
CA SER A 248 8.47 -11.80 2.17
C SER A 248 7.08 -11.61 2.76
N TRP A 249 6.76 -12.22 3.90
CA TRP A 249 5.47 -12.00 4.54
C TRP A 249 5.24 -10.52 4.82
N PHE A 250 6.27 -9.82 5.29
CA PHE A 250 6.26 -8.37 5.50
C PHE A 250 7.60 -7.75 5.09
N ALA A 251 7.58 -6.52 4.59
CA ALA A 251 8.77 -5.81 4.14
C ALA A 251 9.73 -5.51 5.31
N PHE A 252 9.20 -5.21 6.52
CA PHE A 252 10.01 -4.94 7.70
C PHE A 252 10.91 -6.12 8.10
N GLN A 253 10.54 -7.35 7.75
CA GLN A 253 11.32 -8.56 8.08
C GLN A 253 12.68 -8.63 7.39
N GLY A 254 12.89 -7.80 6.37
CA GLY A 254 14.16 -7.68 5.67
C GLY A 254 15.28 -6.96 6.45
N ALA A 255 15.00 -6.47 7.66
CA ALA A 255 15.96 -5.78 8.53
C ALA A 255 16.04 -6.42 9.93
N GLU A 256 17.00 -6.00 10.75
CA GLU A 256 17.21 -6.57 12.09
C GLU A 256 16.21 -6.04 13.12
N SER A 257 15.97 -4.73 13.12
CA SER A 257 15.04 -4.09 14.06
C SER A 257 13.60 -4.52 13.80
N ARG A 258 12.83 -4.57 14.89
CA ARG A 258 11.41 -4.91 14.85
C ARG A 258 10.57 -3.71 15.32
N PRO A 259 9.44 -3.41 14.63
CA PRO A 259 8.56 -2.31 14.99
C PRO A 259 7.83 -2.57 16.32
N ASP A 260 7.32 -1.52 16.94
CA ASP A 260 6.43 -1.65 18.08
C ASP A 260 5.03 -2.13 17.65
N MET A 261 4.59 -1.73 16.45
CA MET A 261 3.33 -2.13 15.84
C MET A 261 3.48 -2.33 14.33
N VAL A 262 2.77 -3.32 13.78
CA VAL A 262 2.62 -3.53 12.34
C VAL A 262 1.16 -3.38 11.97
N THR A 263 0.86 -2.55 11.00
CA THR A 263 -0.50 -2.41 10.47
C THR A 263 -0.62 -3.07 9.10
N MET A 264 -1.74 -3.73 8.85
CA MET A 264 -2.03 -4.38 7.57
C MET A 264 -3.49 -4.18 7.18
N GLY A 265 -3.77 -4.29 5.91
CA GLY A 265 -5.13 -4.05 5.39
C GLY A 265 -5.33 -4.79 4.08
N LYS A 266 -5.58 -4.08 3.02
CA LYS A 266 -5.83 -4.54 1.62
C LYS A 266 -5.81 -6.06 1.41
N PRO A 267 -4.63 -6.77 1.46
CA PRO A 267 -4.55 -8.19 1.17
C PRO A 267 -5.09 -9.09 2.29
N LEU A 268 -5.32 -8.59 3.52
CA LEU A 268 -5.57 -9.44 4.69
C LEU A 268 -6.72 -10.43 4.48
N ALA A 269 -7.81 -9.99 3.87
CA ALA A 269 -8.94 -10.86 3.54
C ALA A 269 -8.98 -11.25 2.04
N GLY A 270 -7.83 -11.29 1.37
CA GLY A 270 -7.72 -11.68 -0.04
C GLY A 270 -8.54 -10.83 -1.02
N GLY A 271 -8.95 -9.62 -0.63
CA GLY A 271 -9.85 -8.76 -1.41
C GLY A 271 -11.34 -9.11 -1.32
N ALA A 272 -11.72 -10.19 -0.62
CA ALA A 272 -13.10 -10.67 -0.53
C ALA A 272 -13.93 -9.90 0.51
N ALA A 273 -13.31 -9.30 1.52
CA ALA A 273 -13.99 -8.50 2.54
C ALA A 273 -13.11 -7.30 2.97
N PRO A 274 -13.73 -6.20 3.45
CA PRO A 274 -12.99 -5.15 4.14
C PRO A 274 -12.28 -5.72 5.37
N ALA A 275 -10.97 -5.44 5.49
CA ALA A 275 -10.15 -6.00 6.56
C ALA A 275 -8.98 -5.10 6.92
N GLY A 276 -8.56 -5.18 8.18
CA GLY A 276 -7.34 -4.63 8.70
C GLY A 276 -6.96 -5.31 10.00
N ALA A 277 -5.68 -5.22 10.35
CA ALA A 277 -5.19 -5.67 11.65
C ALA A 277 -4.00 -4.82 12.09
N VAL A 278 -3.85 -4.68 13.40
CA VAL A 278 -2.63 -4.19 14.05
C VAL A 278 -2.05 -5.36 14.83
N VAL A 279 -0.79 -5.68 14.57
CA VAL A 279 -0.01 -6.60 15.39
C VAL A 279 0.85 -5.77 16.34
N LEU A 280 0.72 -6.05 17.64
CA LEU A 280 1.43 -5.38 18.71
C LEU A 280 2.62 -6.21 19.15
N SER A 281 3.76 -5.57 19.37
CA SER A 281 4.91 -6.22 19.99
C SER A 281 4.65 -6.57 21.45
N LYS A 282 5.42 -7.51 22.01
CA LYS A 282 5.40 -7.79 23.47
C LYS A 282 5.66 -6.54 24.30
N ARG A 283 6.55 -5.64 23.83
CA ARG A 283 6.80 -4.35 24.48
C ARG A 283 5.52 -3.51 24.57
N THR A 284 4.78 -3.40 23.46
CA THR A 284 3.52 -2.65 23.43
C THR A 284 2.45 -3.29 24.32
N ILE A 285 2.36 -4.62 24.33
CA ILE A 285 1.46 -5.35 25.24
C ILE A 285 1.83 -5.10 26.71
N GLU A 286 3.11 -5.08 27.04
CA GLU A 286 3.56 -4.77 28.41
C GLU A 286 3.15 -3.36 28.84
N MET A 287 3.26 -2.37 27.94
CA MET A 287 2.79 -1.00 28.22
C MET A 287 1.27 -0.93 28.47
N LEU A 288 0.50 -1.87 27.95
CA LEU A 288 -0.96 -1.96 28.13
C LEU A 288 -1.38 -2.65 29.43
N ARG A 289 -0.48 -3.31 30.18
CA ARG A 289 -0.85 -4.16 31.34
C ARG A 289 -1.59 -3.42 32.43
N GLU A 290 -1.29 -2.16 32.64
CA GLU A 290 -1.93 -1.36 33.67
C GLU A 290 -3.09 -0.48 33.16
N ALA A 291 -3.50 -0.71 31.88
CA ALA A 291 -4.51 0.08 31.22
C ALA A 291 -5.67 -0.77 30.69
N LYS A 292 -6.85 -0.15 30.59
CA LYS A 292 -7.97 -0.71 29.81
C LYS A 292 -8.06 0.04 28.49
N TRP A 293 -7.68 -0.62 27.42
CA TRP A 293 -7.77 -0.03 26.09
C TRP A 293 -9.24 0.16 25.67
N GLN A 294 -9.70 1.40 25.61
CA GLN A 294 -11.07 1.77 25.24
C GLN A 294 -11.17 1.95 23.71
N ASN A 295 -11.13 0.84 22.99
CA ASN A 295 -11.15 0.84 21.53
C ASN A 295 -12.13 -0.23 21.02
N TYR A 296 -13.35 0.18 20.66
CA TYR A 296 -14.44 -0.69 20.22
C TYR A 296 -15.03 -0.20 18.90
N SER A 297 -15.40 -1.14 18.02
CA SER A 297 -16.20 -0.89 16.82
C SER A 297 -17.07 -2.12 16.51
N THR A 298 -18.34 -1.90 16.20
CA THR A 298 -19.34 -2.96 16.07
C THR A 298 -18.92 -4.12 15.16
N PHE A 299 -18.36 -3.81 14.00
CA PHE A 299 -18.06 -4.82 12.97
C PHE A 299 -16.59 -5.20 12.86
N ARG A 300 -15.74 -4.79 13.77
CA ARG A 300 -14.39 -5.36 13.84
C ARG A 300 -14.46 -6.84 14.09
N ALA A 301 -13.63 -7.60 13.36
CA ALA A 301 -13.70 -9.07 13.37
C ALA A 301 -15.06 -9.64 12.92
N HIS A 302 -15.69 -9.00 11.93
CA HIS A 302 -16.91 -9.52 11.28
C HIS A 302 -16.63 -10.91 10.66
N PRO A 303 -17.59 -11.87 10.73
CA PRO A 303 -17.38 -13.21 10.19
C PRO A 303 -16.84 -13.26 8.76
N ALA A 304 -17.34 -12.44 7.84
CA ALA A 304 -16.83 -12.40 6.47
C ALA A 304 -15.33 -12.06 6.41
N MET A 305 -14.88 -11.11 7.23
CA MET A 305 -13.46 -10.76 7.31
C MET A 305 -12.62 -11.91 7.88
N ILE A 306 -13.08 -12.52 8.96
CA ILE A 306 -12.34 -13.58 9.65
C ILE A 306 -12.22 -14.84 8.78
N HIS A 307 -13.33 -15.33 8.20
CA HIS A 307 -13.29 -16.47 7.29
C HIS A 307 -12.40 -16.20 6.07
N ALA A 308 -12.54 -15.02 5.46
CA ALA A 308 -11.73 -14.64 4.30
C ALA A 308 -10.23 -14.50 4.66
N ALA A 309 -9.88 -13.90 5.79
CA ALA A 309 -8.49 -13.78 6.23
C ALA A 309 -7.83 -15.15 6.46
N ARG A 310 -8.53 -16.08 7.12
CA ARG A 310 -8.04 -17.45 7.33
C ARG A 310 -7.85 -18.19 6.00
N ALA A 311 -8.85 -18.13 5.10
CA ALA A 311 -8.74 -18.74 3.77
C ALA A 311 -7.57 -18.16 2.97
N HIS A 312 -7.41 -16.84 2.98
CA HIS A 312 -6.31 -16.17 2.31
C HIS A 312 -4.93 -16.65 2.81
N LEU A 313 -4.69 -16.63 4.13
CA LEU A 313 -3.43 -17.07 4.72
C LEU A 313 -3.09 -18.51 4.34
N ARG A 314 -4.09 -19.40 4.35
CA ARG A 314 -3.91 -20.81 3.97
C ARG A 314 -3.53 -20.99 2.51
N VAL A 315 -4.18 -20.26 1.59
CA VAL A 315 -3.86 -20.29 0.16
C VAL A 315 -2.46 -19.76 -0.06
N VAL A 316 -2.12 -18.58 0.46
CA VAL A 316 -0.78 -17.98 0.29
C VAL A 316 0.31 -18.94 0.74
N LYS A 317 0.12 -19.61 1.90
CA LYS A 317 1.09 -20.59 2.43
C LYS A 317 1.13 -21.87 1.61
N SER A 318 -0.03 -22.46 1.30
CA SER A 318 -0.09 -23.77 0.64
C SER A 318 0.36 -23.74 -0.82
N GLU A 319 0.21 -22.59 -1.49
CA GLU A 319 0.62 -22.38 -2.90
C GLU A 319 2.01 -21.74 -3.01
N GLY A 320 2.72 -21.45 -1.91
CA GLY A 320 4.05 -20.87 -1.91
C GLY A 320 4.10 -19.48 -2.56
N LEU A 321 3.03 -18.66 -2.37
CA LEU A 321 2.91 -17.40 -3.10
C LEU A 321 3.88 -16.32 -2.64
N VAL A 322 4.46 -16.43 -1.44
CA VAL A 322 5.51 -15.53 -0.96
C VAL A 322 6.81 -15.76 -1.74
N GLU A 323 7.19 -17.02 -1.87
CA GLU A 323 8.37 -17.43 -2.65
C GLU A 323 8.17 -17.11 -4.14
N ARG A 324 6.97 -17.37 -4.66
CA ARG A 324 6.59 -16.99 -6.04
C ARG A 324 6.72 -15.49 -6.27
N ALA A 325 6.32 -14.66 -5.30
CA ALA A 325 6.45 -13.21 -5.40
C ALA A 325 7.91 -12.74 -5.38
N ALA A 326 8.79 -13.44 -4.64
CA ALA A 326 10.23 -13.15 -4.66
C ALA A 326 10.83 -13.47 -6.03
N GLU A 327 10.56 -14.68 -6.58
CA GLU A 327 11.06 -15.11 -7.90
C GLU A 327 10.55 -14.20 -9.03
N ALA A 328 9.26 -13.89 -9.04
CA ALA A 328 8.69 -12.96 -10.01
C ALA A 328 9.28 -11.55 -9.87
N GLY A 329 9.62 -11.15 -8.64
CA GLY A 329 10.27 -9.88 -8.35
C GLY A 329 11.63 -9.76 -9.05
N GLU A 330 12.46 -10.79 -9.03
CA GLU A 330 13.74 -10.82 -9.75
C GLU A 330 13.55 -10.72 -11.27
N ARG A 331 12.52 -11.39 -11.80
CA ARG A 331 12.15 -11.29 -13.22
C ARG A 331 11.73 -9.87 -13.59
N PHE A 332 10.83 -9.24 -12.79
CA PHE A 332 10.43 -7.86 -13.00
C PHE A 332 11.63 -6.91 -12.93
N ALA A 333 12.48 -7.02 -11.91
CA ALA A 333 13.67 -6.19 -11.75
C ALA A 333 14.54 -6.21 -13.00
N SER A 334 14.90 -7.41 -13.46
CA SER A 334 15.77 -7.60 -14.62
C SER A 334 15.16 -7.03 -15.91
N ALA A 335 13.87 -7.29 -16.15
CA ALA A 335 13.17 -6.84 -17.33
C ALA A 335 12.93 -5.32 -17.33
N LEU A 336 12.55 -4.75 -16.18
CA LEU A 336 12.30 -3.32 -16.04
C LEU A 336 13.56 -2.48 -16.24
N ILE A 337 14.72 -2.95 -15.79
CA ILE A 337 16.01 -2.30 -16.08
C ILE A 337 16.27 -2.28 -17.59
N GLN A 338 16.10 -3.41 -18.28
CA GLN A 338 16.29 -3.50 -19.73
C GLN A 338 15.31 -2.61 -20.50
N ILE A 339 14.05 -2.50 -20.02
CA ILE A 339 13.06 -1.60 -20.60
C ILE A 339 13.49 -0.15 -20.38
N ALA A 340 13.88 0.22 -19.16
CA ALA A 340 14.29 1.58 -18.82
C ALA A 340 15.50 2.06 -19.66
N GLU A 341 16.45 1.17 -19.96
CA GLU A 341 17.61 1.50 -20.80
C GLU A 341 17.25 1.82 -22.26
N ARG A 342 16.07 1.40 -22.74
CA ARG A 342 15.57 1.68 -24.09
C ARG A 342 14.71 2.93 -24.19
N HIS A 343 14.17 3.41 -23.05
CA HIS A 343 13.20 4.50 -23.03
C HIS A 343 13.74 5.76 -22.35
N SER A 344 13.91 6.83 -23.14
CA SER A 344 14.40 8.12 -22.65
C SER A 344 13.43 8.84 -21.69
N SER A 345 12.17 8.45 -21.73
CA SER A 345 11.13 8.94 -20.82
C SER A 345 11.20 8.39 -19.40
N VAL A 346 11.93 7.29 -19.18
CA VAL A 346 12.06 6.71 -17.83
C VAL A 346 13.17 7.45 -17.06
N GLU A 347 12.84 7.83 -15.83
CA GLU A 347 13.79 8.50 -14.92
C GLU A 347 14.28 7.53 -13.83
N ARG A 348 13.38 6.72 -13.26
CA ARG A 348 13.71 5.83 -12.14
C ARG A 348 12.84 4.59 -12.11
N ILE A 349 13.42 3.48 -11.65
CA ILE A 349 12.71 2.25 -11.30
C ILE A 349 12.97 1.93 -9.83
N ALA A 350 11.90 1.68 -9.10
CA ALA A 350 11.96 1.21 -7.71
C ALA A 350 10.90 0.14 -7.45
N GLY A 351 11.20 -0.81 -6.59
CA GLY A 351 10.23 -1.85 -6.23
C GLY A 351 10.89 -3.08 -5.63
N LYS A 352 10.04 -4.03 -5.22
CA LYS A 352 10.45 -5.32 -4.69
C LYS A 352 9.29 -6.33 -4.80
N GLY A 353 9.61 -7.57 -5.06
CA GLY A 353 8.60 -8.62 -5.24
C GLY A 353 7.64 -8.28 -6.38
N MET A 354 6.36 -8.27 -6.09
CA MET A 354 5.31 -7.94 -7.06
C MET A 354 4.72 -6.52 -6.84
N HIS A 355 5.57 -5.54 -6.47
CA HIS A 355 5.18 -4.13 -6.44
C HIS A 355 6.32 -3.27 -7.01
N TRP A 356 6.07 -2.65 -8.14
CA TRP A 356 7.06 -1.86 -8.89
C TRP A 356 6.51 -0.48 -9.22
N THR A 357 7.36 0.53 -9.14
CA THR A 357 7.08 1.90 -9.56
C THR A 357 8.05 2.30 -10.66
N ILE A 358 7.50 2.89 -11.72
CA ILE A 358 8.24 3.46 -12.84
C ILE A 358 7.97 4.95 -12.83
N GLU A 359 9.00 5.75 -12.62
CA GLU A 359 8.91 7.21 -12.65
C GLU A 359 9.37 7.72 -14.01
N LEU A 360 8.54 8.57 -14.62
CA LEU A 360 8.75 9.12 -15.93
C LEU A 360 9.34 10.52 -15.83
N ARG A 361 10.23 10.85 -16.76
CA ARG A 361 10.78 12.19 -16.95
C ARG A 361 9.69 13.17 -17.33
N GLY A 362 9.70 14.33 -16.71
CA GLY A 362 8.77 15.41 -16.99
C GLY A 362 9.16 16.61 -16.17
N PRO A 363 8.59 17.80 -16.43
CA PRO A 363 8.91 19.01 -15.67
C PRO A 363 8.69 18.84 -14.16
N ASP A 364 7.88 17.88 -13.77
CA ASP A 364 7.46 17.68 -12.39
C ASP A 364 7.57 16.21 -11.92
N TRP A 365 8.50 15.44 -12.48
CA TRP A 365 8.62 14.03 -12.12
C TRP A 365 8.83 13.78 -10.61
N GLN A 366 9.30 14.75 -9.87
CA GLN A 366 9.41 14.72 -8.41
C GLN A 366 8.22 15.36 -7.71
N ASP A 367 7.33 16.03 -8.44
CA ASP A 367 6.20 16.77 -7.88
C ASP A 367 4.89 16.02 -8.08
N TRP A 368 3.95 16.28 -7.16
CA TRP A 368 2.59 15.75 -7.23
C TRP A 368 1.66 16.78 -7.83
N ARG A 369 0.89 16.38 -8.84
CA ARG A 369 -0.16 17.24 -9.39
C ARG A 369 -1.52 16.60 -9.17
N SER A 370 -2.31 17.21 -8.30
CA SER A 370 -3.69 16.78 -8.01
C SER A 370 -4.75 17.61 -8.73
N ASP A 371 -4.40 18.73 -9.32
CA ASP A 371 -5.33 19.78 -9.74
C ASP A 371 -5.46 19.97 -11.26
N THR A 372 -4.73 19.22 -12.07
CA THR A 372 -4.79 19.36 -13.53
C THR A 372 -5.94 18.54 -14.11
N SER A 373 -6.75 19.17 -14.97
CA SER A 373 -7.75 18.50 -15.82
C SER A 373 -7.14 17.87 -17.09
N GLU A 374 -5.87 18.13 -17.34
CA GLU A 374 -5.16 17.64 -18.52
C GLU A 374 -4.59 16.23 -18.26
N SER A 375 -4.56 15.41 -19.31
CA SER A 375 -3.92 14.11 -19.26
C SER A 375 -2.43 14.27 -19.02
N GLN A 376 -1.91 13.49 -18.08
CA GLN A 376 -0.50 13.48 -17.74
C GLN A 376 0.24 12.39 -18.52
N ILE A 377 1.57 12.45 -18.55
CA ILE A 377 2.39 11.46 -19.27
C ILE A 377 2.09 10.03 -18.80
N ALA A 378 1.91 9.82 -17.51
CA ALA A 378 1.52 8.52 -16.94
C ALA A 378 0.17 8.02 -17.46
N ASP A 379 -0.81 8.92 -17.69
CA ASP A 379 -2.11 8.55 -18.23
C ASP A 379 -2.01 8.03 -19.67
N HIS A 380 -1.13 8.62 -20.48
CA HIS A 380 -0.91 8.17 -21.86
C HIS A 380 -0.29 6.76 -21.91
N VAL A 381 0.69 6.49 -21.04
CA VAL A 381 1.28 5.15 -20.91
C VAL A 381 0.22 4.13 -20.46
N ALA A 382 -0.55 4.47 -19.43
CA ALA A 382 -1.59 3.58 -18.92
C ALA A 382 -2.71 3.34 -19.95
N ALA A 383 -3.07 4.34 -20.75
CA ALA A 383 -4.06 4.21 -21.81
C ALA A 383 -3.57 3.27 -22.95
N GLU A 384 -2.32 3.37 -23.36
CA GLU A 384 -1.73 2.46 -24.36
C GLU A 384 -1.62 1.03 -23.83
N ALA A 385 -1.19 0.85 -22.58
CA ALA A 385 -1.16 -0.46 -21.94
C ALA A 385 -2.58 -1.08 -21.88
N ARG A 386 -3.59 -0.27 -21.54
CA ARG A 386 -4.98 -0.72 -21.54
C ARG A 386 -5.50 -1.09 -22.94
N ALA A 387 -5.12 -0.36 -23.99
CA ALA A 387 -5.45 -0.70 -25.37
C ALA A 387 -4.87 -2.07 -25.80
N ARG A 388 -3.80 -2.51 -25.13
CA ARG A 388 -3.18 -3.84 -25.27
C ARG A 388 -3.74 -4.89 -24.30
N GLY A 389 -4.80 -4.55 -23.57
CA GLY A 389 -5.47 -5.45 -22.65
C GLY A 389 -4.78 -5.61 -21.30
N VAL A 390 -3.98 -4.63 -20.86
CA VAL A 390 -3.31 -4.63 -19.55
C VAL A 390 -3.62 -3.34 -18.80
N GLN A 391 -4.06 -3.45 -17.56
CA GLN A 391 -4.32 -2.31 -16.68
C GLN A 391 -3.13 -2.06 -15.75
N ILE A 392 -2.45 -0.94 -15.94
CA ILE A 392 -1.36 -0.43 -15.09
C ILE A 392 -1.92 0.72 -14.24
N GLY A 393 -1.45 0.88 -13.01
CA GLY A 393 -1.89 1.93 -12.10
C GLY A 393 -1.09 3.22 -12.26
N THR A 394 -1.73 4.38 -12.02
CA THR A 394 -1.09 5.70 -11.98
C THR A 394 -1.19 6.36 -10.62
N SER A 395 -2.05 5.88 -9.73
CA SER A 395 -2.33 6.48 -8.39
C SER A 395 -2.59 7.99 -8.42
N ASP A 396 -3.17 8.50 -9.52
CA ASP A 396 -3.37 9.93 -9.77
C ASP A 396 -2.07 10.76 -9.77
N GLU A 397 -0.93 10.12 -10.01
CA GLU A 397 0.38 10.77 -10.13
C GLU A 397 0.65 11.17 -11.58
N ALA A 398 1.27 12.34 -11.77
CA ALA A 398 1.50 12.90 -13.10
C ALA A 398 2.50 12.09 -13.93
N THR A 399 3.55 11.59 -13.28
CA THR A 399 4.72 10.95 -13.89
C THR A 399 5.01 9.57 -13.36
N SER A 400 4.18 9.03 -12.45
CA SER A 400 4.45 7.75 -11.81
C SER A 400 3.45 6.69 -12.24
N LEU A 401 3.97 5.51 -12.54
CA LEU A 401 3.24 4.30 -12.85
C LEU A 401 3.54 3.26 -11.77
N PHE A 402 2.58 2.40 -11.45
CA PHE A 402 2.87 1.24 -10.64
C PHE A 402 2.33 -0.06 -11.26
N ILE A 403 3.05 -1.14 -11.00
CA ILE A 403 2.71 -2.50 -11.36
C ILE A 403 2.59 -3.31 -10.08
N ALA A 404 1.41 -3.88 -9.84
CA ALA A 404 1.11 -4.70 -8.67
C ALA A 404 0.08 -5.78 -9.02
N PRO A 405 0.43 -6.80 -9.84
CA PRO A 405 -0.50 -7.86 -10.22
C PRO A 405 -0.85 -8.73 -9.02
N PRO A 406 -1.93 -9.53 -9.08
CA PRO A 406 -2.15 -10.62 -8.12
C PRO A 406 -0.94 -11.54 -8.02
N LEU A 407 -0.70 -12.15 -6.85
CA LEU A 407 0.45 -13.04 -6.61
C LEU A 407 0.40 -14.33 -7.44
N ILE A 408 -0.79 -14.67 -7.95
CA ILE A 408 -1.04 -15.84 -8.79
C ILE A 408 -0.71 -15.62 -10.28
N VAL A 409 -0.22 -14.42 -10.65
CA VAL A 409 0.13 -14.11 -12.05
C VAL A 409 1.16 -15.11 -12.59
N SER A 410 0.93 -15.61 -13.80
CA SER A 410 1.84 -16.52 -14.49
C SER A 410 2.99 -15.77 -15.18
N ASP A 411 4.02 -16.51 -15.58
CA ASP A 411 5.15 -15.93 -16.31
C ASP A 411 4.76 -15.35 -17.67
N ASP A 412 3.85 -16.00 -18.40
CA ASP A 412 3.33 -15.49 -19.68
C ASP A 412 2.54 -14.18 -19.47
N GLU A 413 1.81 -14.07 -18.35
CA GLU A 413 1.09 -12.85 -18.01
C GLU A 413 2.03 -11.72 -17.57
N ILE A 414 3.13 -12.05 -16.88
CA ILE A 414 4.19 -11.08 -16.59
C ILE A 414 4.79 -10.54 -17.88
N ASP A 415 5.08 -11.39 -18.87
CA ASP A 415 5.59 -10.95 -20.17
C ASP A 415 4.62 -10.01 -20.87
N ARG A 416 3.32 -10.32 -20.86
CA ARG A 416 2.29 -9.43 -21.40
C ARG A 416 2.23 -8.07 -20.70
N ILE A 417 2.41 -8.04 -19.38
CA ILE A 417 2.49 -6.77 -18.61
C ILE A 417 3.69 -5.95 -19.07
N LEU A 418 4.85 -6.59 -19.19
CA LEU A 418 6.09 -5.93 -19.61
C LEU A 418 6.02 -5.42 -21.06
N GLU A 419 5.47 -6.19 -21.98
CA GLU A 419 5.24 -5.79 -23.36
C GLU A 419 4.28 -4.60 -23.48
N ALA A 420 3.20 -4.59 -22.69
CA ALA A 420 2.26 -3.49 -22.68
C ALA A 420 2.87 -2.20 -22.08
N LEU A 421 3.70 -2.33 -21.04
CA LEU A 421 4.47 -1.23 -20.46
C LEU A 421 5.46 -0.67 -21.50
N ASP A 422 6.26 -1.52 -22.16
CA ASP A 422 7.25 -1.12 -23.15
C ASP A 422 6.60 -0.30 -24.28
N ALA A 423 5.45 -0.76 -24.79
CA ALA A 423 4.69 -0.04 -25.80
C ALA A 423 4.13 1.31 -25.28
N GLY A 424 3.67 1.36 -24.04
CA GLY A 424 3.21 2.61 -23.42
C GLY A 424 4.36 3.62 -23.24
N LEU A 425 5.53 3.16 -22.84
CA LEU A 425 6.72 4.01 -22.70
C LEU A 425 7.20 4.58 -24.04
N ALA A 426 7.03 3.86 -25.15
CA ALA A 426 7.29 4.40 -26.49
C ALA A 426 6.38 5.60 -26.83
N VAL A 427 5.15 5.63 -26.32
CA VAL A 427 4.27 6.81 -26.42
C VAL A 427 4.85 7.96 -25.57
N ALA A 428 5.29 7.70 -24.35
CA ALA A 428 5.89 8.71 -23.50
C ALA A 428 7.16 9.31 -24.12
N ASP A 429 8.03 8.51 -24.73
CA ASP A 429 9.23 8.99 -25.45
C ASP A 429 8.88 9.97 -26.58
N SER A 430 7.80 9.67 -27.33
CA SER A 430 7.35 10.54 -28.41
C SER A 430 6.82 11.90 -27.92
N LEU A 431 6.18 11.92 -26.75
CA LEU A 431 5.66 13.16 -26.13
C LEU A 431 6.80 14.01 -25.56
N SER A 432 7.74 13.39 -24.88
CA SER A 432 8.92 14.09 -24.30
C SER A 432 9.78 14.81 -25.35
N THR A 433 9.86 14.26 -26.58
CA THR A 433 10.62 14.87 -27.68
C THR A 433 9.90 16.05 -28.35
N GLN A 434 8.59 16.21 -28.17
CA GLN A 434 7.82 17.32 -28.72
C GLN A 434 7.86 18.57 -27.85
N GLU A 435 8.05 18.44 -26.54
CA GLU A 435 8.17 19.60 -25.63
C GLU A 435 9.56 20.29 -25.67
N VAL A 436 10.56 19.65 -26.30
CA VAL A 436 11.93 20.21 -26.48
C VAL A 436 12.09 20.98 -27.80
N ARG A 437 11.04 21.09 -28.61
CA ARG A 437 11.04 21.87 -29.87
C ARG A 437 10.18 23.12 -29.76
#